data_e0775d3c88c0e6fffe43151761fa90b8
#
_entry.id   e0775d3c88c0e6fffe43151761fa90b8
#
_cell.length_a   1.000
_cell.length_b   1.000
_cell.length_c   1.000
_cell.angle_alpha   90.00
_cell.angle_beta   90.00
_cell.angle_gamma   90.00
#
_symmetry.space_group_name_H-M   'P 1'
#
loop_
_entity.id
_entity.type
_entity.pdbx_description
1 polymer ?
#
loop_
_entity_poly.entity_id
_entity_poly.type
_entity_poly.pdbx_seq_one_letter_code
_entity_poly.pdbx_strand_id
1 'polypeptide(L)'
;MLVSLVKFFGTTKKGGAAFTDLQRQSLIKWFWRSCFSRRYSSGVNSAHETDLQAMERLVFDEQYDICSFKCEVSPTFFTDNVFNLNTVNTKTFVALLASTSPKSFISGANVNLSEPMKLANSKEFHHIFPAKYLQRLGLARNRIFCLAN
;
A
#
# COMPACT_ATOMS: atom_id res chain seq x y z
N MET A 1 4.64 6.55 7.93
CA MET A 1 3.22 6.08 8.06
C MET A 1 2.83 5.65 9.46
N LEU A 2 3.50 4.67 10.09
CA LEU A 2 3.12 4.21 11.45
C LEU A 2 3.10 5.35 12.47
N VAL A 3 4.11 6.21 12.47
CA VAL A 3 4.22 7.36 13.38
C VAL A 3 3.01 8.30 13.26
N SER A 4 2.53 8.56 12.05
CA SER A 4 1.35 9.41 11.81
C SER A 4 0.07 8.75 12.36
N LEU A 5 -0.09 7.43 12.20
CA LEU A 5 -1.21 6.69 12.81
C LEU A 5 -1.14 6.69 14.33
N VAL A 6 0.06 6.51 14.90
CA VAL A 6 0.25 6.61 16.36
C VAL A 6 -0.16 8.00 16.88
N LYS A 7 0.16 9.08 16.15
CA LYS A 7 -0.29 10.44 16.50
C LYS A 7 -1.81 10.53 16.51
N PHE A 8 -2.51 10.01 15.48
CA PHE A 8 -3.96 10.04 15.42
C PHE A 8 -4.62 9.29 16.59
N PHE A 9 -4.22 8.03 16.81
CA PHE A 9 -4.82 7.20 17.87
C PHE A 9 -4.35 7.56 19.28
N GLY A 10 -3.16 8.16 19.42
CA GLY A 10 -2.61 8.60 20.70
C GLY A 10 -3.06 10.00 21.14
N THR A 11 -3.69 10.78 20.26
CA THR A 11 -4.23 12.09 20.61
C THR A 11 -5.53 11.90 21.37
N THR A 12 -5.58 12.36 22.60
CA THR A 12 -6.74 12.22 23.49
C THR A 12 -7.91 13.08 23.05
N LYS A 13 -9.09 12.46 22.94
CA LYS A 13 -10.39 13.13 22.79
C LYS A 13 -11.15 13.07 24.11
N LYS A 14 -12.01 14.08 24.37
CA LYS A 14 -13.06 13.93 25.39
C LYS A 14 -13.95 12.75 24.99
N GLY A 15 -13.97 11.68 25.79
CA GLY A 15 -14.84 10.50 25.53
C GLY A 15 -14.14 9.26 24.98
N GLY A 16 -12.80 9.23 24.86
CA GLY A 16 -12.05 8.02 24.52
C GLY A 16 -11.56 7.93 23.07
N ALA A 17 -11.00 6.76 22.70
CA ALA A 17 -10.33 6.51 21.43
C ALA A 17 -11.27 6.19 20.25
N ALA A 18 -12.58 6.41 20.37
CA ALA A 18 -13.52 6.16 19.28
C ALA A 18 -13.30 7.16 18.13
N PHE A 19 -13.20 6.66 16.92
CA PHE A 19 -13.12 7.45 15.69
C PHE A 19 -14.37 7.21 14.83
N THR A 20 -14.74 8.24 14.03
CA THR A 20 -15.92 8.20 13.19
C THR A 20 -15.66 7.46 11.88
N ASP A 21 -16.73 7.09 11.17
CA ASP A 21 -16.60 6.51 9.82
C ASP A 21 -15.95 7.49 8.83
N LEU A 22 -16.19 8.78 8.95
CA LEU A 22 -15.52 9.80 8.13
C LEU A 22 -14.01 9.82 8.39
N GLN A 23 -13.59 9.81 9.64
CA GLN A 23 -12.16 9.70 10.00
C GLN A 23 -11.56 8.41 9.47
N ARG A 24 -12.26 7.27 9.59
CA ARG A 24 -11.82 5.98 9.05
C ARG A 24 -11.60 6.04 7.54
N GLN A 25 -12.56 6.60 6.79
CA GLN A 25 -12.44 6.76 5.34
C GLN A 25 -11.25 7.67 4.96
N SER A 26 -11.07 8.78 5.67
CA SER A 26 -9.94 9.69 5.48
C SER A 26 -8.61 9.02 5.72
N LEU A 27 -8.48 8.21 6.78
CA LEU A 27 -7.27 7.43 7.08
C LEU A 27 -6.98 6.38 6.00
N ILE A 28 -8.00 5.66 5.51
CA ILE A 28 -7.84 4.67 4.43
C ILE A 28 -7.41 5.36 3.13
N LYS A 29 -8.05 6.46 2.77
CA LYS A 29 -7.69 7.28 1.60
C LYS A 29 -6.24 7.78 1.71
N TRP A 30 -5.85 8.33 2.85
CA TRP A 30 -4.49 8.79 3.11
C TRP A 30 -3.47 7.65 3.01
N PHE A 31 -3.78 6.47 3.58
CA PHE A 31 -2.92 5.29 3.50
C PHE A 31 -2.61 4.92 2.04
N TRP A 32 -3.65 4.72 1.22
CA TRP A 32 -3.46 4.33 -0.18
C TRP A 32 -2.75 5.41 -0.99
N ARG A 33 -3.12 6.68 -0.81
CA ARG A 33 -2.43 7.78 -1.49
C ARG A 33 -0.95 7.85 -1.09
N SER A 34 -0.62 7.65 0.18
CA SER A 34 0.77 7.61 0.66
C SER A 34 1.57 6.44 0.07
N CYS A 35 0.95 5.27 -0.07
CA CYS A 35 1.58 4.10 -0.69
C CYS A 35 1.86 4.34 -2.19
N PHE A 36 0.85 4.73 -2.96
CA PHE A 36 0.97 4.92 -4.40
C PHE A 36 1.85 6.12 -4.79
N SER A 37 1.82 7.20 -4.03
CA SER A 37 2.70 8.36 -4.25
C SER A 37 4.12 8.16 -3.76
N ARG A 38 4.42 7.05 -3.05
CA ARG A 38 5.70 6.79 -2.40
C ARG A 38 6.11 7.95 -1.46
N ARG A 39 5.14 8.51 -0.72
CA ARG A 39 5.25 9.73 0.06
C ARG A 39 6.49 9.80 0.96
N TYR A 40 6.94 8.67 1.48
CA TYR A 40 8.08 8.58 2.39
C TYR A 40 9.36 8.07 1.72
N SER A 41 9.48 8.15 0.40
CA SER A 41 10.70 7.74 -0.32
C SER A 41 11.70 8.89 -0.47
N SER A 42 11.24 10.15 -0.37
CA SER A 42 12.08 11.36 -0.37
C SER A 42 11.43 12.43 0.48
N GLY A 43 12.22 13.33 1.06
CA GLY A 43 11.68 14.40 1.94
C GLY A 43 10.95 13.86 3.18
N VAL A 44 11.43 12.76 3.75
CA VAL A 44 10.74 11.98 4.79
C VAL A 44 10.37 12.82 6.01
N ASN A 45 11.27 13.69 6.47
CA ASN A 45 11.04 14.51 7.67
C ASN A 45 9.90 15.52 7.45
N SER A 46 9.91 16.23 6.32
CA SER A 46 8.85 17.18 5.98
C SER A 46 7.50 16.48 5.78
N ALA A 47 7.49 15.31 5.12
CA ALA A 47 6.27 14.52 4.98
C ALA A 47 5.72 14.06 6.33
N HIS A 48 6.60 13.62 7.26
CA HIS A 48 6.19 13.24 8.61
C HIS A 48 5.64 14.41 9.40
N GLU A 49 6.30 15.56 9.37
CA GLU A 49 5.84 16.75 10.07
C GLU A 49 4.45 17.18 9.60
N THR A 50 4.26 17.28 8.28
CA THR A 50 2.96 17.62 7.68
C THR A 50 1.89 16.62 8.09
N ASP A 51 2.19 15.32 8.03
CA ASP A 51 1.22 14.28 8.36
C ASP A 51 0.91 14.23 9.86
N LEU A 52 1.86 14.50 10.74
CA LEU A 52 1.61 14.58 12.18
C LEU A 52 0.62 15.70 12.52
N GLN A 53 0.82 16.88 11.93
CA GLN A 53 -0.08 18.03 12.11
C GLN A 53 -1.47 17.73 11.53
N ALA A 54 -1.52 17.10 10.34
CA ALA A 54 -2.77 16.73 9.69
C ALA A 54 -3.55 15.68 10.51
N MET A 55 -2.86 14.69 11.06
CA MET A 55 -3.47 13.67 11.93
C MET A 55 -4.04 14.25 13.21
N GLU A 56 -3.34 15.19 13.82
CA GLU A 56 -3.83 15.91 15.01
C GLU A 56 -5.11 16.71 14.70
N ARG A 57 -5.14 17.41 13.56
CA ARG A 57 -6.34 18.16 13.12
C ARG A 57 -7.51 17.22 12.85
N LEU A 58 -7.28 16.10 12.16
CA LEU A 58 -8.34 15.12 11.87
C LEU A 58 -8.99 14.56 13.14
N VAL A 59 -8.28 14.51 14.27
CA VAL A 59 -8.86 14.07 15.56
C VAL A 59 -10.01 14.97 16.00
N PHE A 60 -9.89 16.28 15.78
CA PHE A 60 -10.85 17.30 16.25
C PHE A 60 -11.81 17.77 15.15
N ASP A 61 -11.43 17.64 13.88
CA ASP A 61 -12.23 17.99 12.71
C ASP A 61 -12.26 16.79 11.75
N GLU A 62 -13.33 16.02 11.78
CA GLU A 62 -13.48 14.81 10.96
C GLU A 62 -13.56 15.07 9.46
N GLN A 63 -13.81 16.33 9.06
CA GLN A 63 -13.85 16.74 7.64
C GLN A 63 -12.51 17.28 7.14
N TYR A 64 -11.50 17.40 8.02
CA TYR A 64 -10.20 17.90 7.62
C TYR A 64 -9.54 17.01 6.55
N ASP A 65 -9.14 17.60 5.41
CA ASP A 65 -8.49 16.86 4.34
C ASP A 65 -7.00 16.60 4.64
N ILE A 66 -6.71 15.41 5.11
CA ILE A 66 -5.34 14.93 5.36
C ILE A 66 -4.63 14.46 4.08
N CYS A 67 -5.30 14.56 2.93
CA CYS A 67 -4.83 14.05 1.65
C CYS A 67 -4.39 15.17 0.68
N SER A 68 -4.07 16.36 1.18
CA SER A 68 -3.73 17.56 0.38
C SER A 68 -2.38 17.48 -0.36
N PHE A 69 -1.69 16.34 -0.35
CA PHE A 69 -0.45 16.12 -1.09
C PHE A 69 -0.68 15.51 -2.47
N LYS A 70 0.27 15.77 -3.39
CA LYS A 70 0.21 15.24 -4.76
C LYS A 70 0.28 13.71 -4.76
N CYS A 71 -0.64 13.08 -5.47
CA CYS A 71 -0.66 11.64 -5.69
C CYS A 71 -1.18 11.37 -7.10
N GLU A 72 -0.26 11.06 -7.99
CA GLU A 72 -0.56 10.67 -9.38
C GLU A 72 -0.17 9.21 -9.54
N VAL A 73 -1.12 8.39 -9.97
CA VAL A 73 -0.90 6.97 -10.26
C VAL A 73 -0.99 6.77 -11.76
N SER A 74 0.09 6.29 -12.38
CA SER A 74 0.08 5.97 -13.80
C SER A 74 -0.91 4.84 -14.08
N PRO A 75 -1.69 4.89 -15.18
CA PRO A 75 -2.50 3.76 -15.65
C PRO A 75 -1.67 2.49 -15.87
N THR A 76 -0.38 2.64 -16.16
CA THR A 76 0.57 1.54 -16.40
C THR A 76 1.34 1.13 -15.14
N PHE A 77 0.91 1.57 -13.94
CA PHE A 77 1.61 1.30 -12.68
C PHE A 77 1.98 -0.18 -12.51
N PHE A 78 1.06 -1.09 -12.77
CA PHE A 78 1.29 -2.53 -12.56
C PHE A 78 2.18 -3.17 -13.64
N THR A 79 2.19 -2.63 -14.85
CA THR A 79 2.98 -3.16 -15.97
C THR A 79 4.36 -2.55 -16.07
N ASP A 80 4.58 -1.35 -15.53
CA ASP A 80 5.87 -0.65 -15.59
C ASP A 80 6.77 -0.94 -14.39
N ASN A 81 6.19 -1.46 -13.30
CA ASN A 81 6.95 -1.78 -12.08
C ASN A 81 7.27 -3.28 -12.01
N VAL A 82 8.57 -3.58 -11.91
CA VAL A 82 9.05 -4.95 -11.73
C VAL A 82 8.76 -5.42 -10.30
N PHE A 83 8.30 -6.67 -10.17
CA PHE A 83 8.08 -7.30 -8.87
C PHE A 83 9.41 -7.48 -8.13
N ASN A 84 9.56 -6.78 -7.01
CA ASN A 84 10.71 -6.89 -6.11
C ASN A 84 10.26 -6.52 -4.69
N LEU A 85 10.27 -7.49 -3.77
CA LEU A 85 9.79 -7.33 -2.39
C LEU A 85 10.47 -6.22 -1.60
N ASN A 86 11.65 -5.75 -2.04
CA ASN A 86 12.34 -4.63 -1.40
C ASN A 86 11.78 -3.25 -1.81
N THR A 87 10.96 -3.18 -2.85
CA THR A 87 10.40 -1.91 -3.34
C THR A 87 9.07 -1.55 -2.69
N VAL A 88 8.82 -0.25 -2.54
CA VAL A 88 7.53 0.27 -2.05
C VAL A 88 6.39 -0.14 -2.98
N ASN A 89 6.61 -0.09 -4.30
CA ASN A 89 5.57 -0.42 -5.28
C ASN A 89 5.10 -1.87 -5.15
N THR A 90 6.04 -2.83 -4.96
CA THR A 90 5.65 -4.24 -4.73
C THR A 90 4.93 -4.41 -3.40
N LYS A 91 5.39 -3.76 -2.33
CA LYS A 91 4.70 -3.81 -1.03
C LYS A 91 3.29 -3.22 -1.11
N THR A 92 3.12 -2.12 -1.86
CA THR A 92 1.81 -1.52 -2.14
C THR A 92 0.91 -2.49 -2.91
N PHE A 93 1.44 -3.16 -3.93
CA PHE A 93 0.70 -4.16 -4.70
C PHE A 93 0.28 -5.36 -3.83
N VAL A 94 1.18 -5.92 -3.03
CA VAL A 94 0.86 -7.04 -2.13
C VAL A 94 -0.17 -6.62 -1.07
N ALA A 95 -0.08 -5.40 -0.53
CA ALA A 95 -1.09 -4.86 0.39
C ALA A 95 -2.46 -4.71 -0.29
N LEU A 96 -2.49 -4.29 -1.56
CA LEU A 96 -3.71 -4.19 -2.35
C LEU A 96 -4.33 -5.59 -2.56
N LEU A 97 -3.54 -6.59 -2.94
CA LEU A 97 -4.01 -7.97 -3.05
C LEU A 97 -4.56 -8.49 -1.71
N ALA A 98 -3.86 -8.21 -0.60
CA ALA A 98 -4.31 -8.61 0.73
C ALA A 98 -5.67 -8.00 1.09
N SER A 99 -5.94 -6.76 0.67
CA SER A 99 -7.21 -6.08 0.92
C SER A 99 -8.41 -6.70 0.20
N THR A 100 -8.17 -7.52 -0.83
CA THR A 100 -9.21 -8.23 -1.59
C THR A 100 -9.56 -9.60 -1.03
N SER A 101 -8.92 -10.02 0.09
CA SER A 101 -9.10 -11.34 0.69
C SER A 101 -8.90 -12.49 -0.32
N PRO A 102 -7.70 -12.59 -0.95
CA PRO A 102 -7.45 -13.56 -2.00
C PRO A 102 -7.63 -14.99 -1.51
N LYS A 103 -8.10 -15.85 -2.40
CA LYS A 103 -8.35 -17.27 -2.11
C LYS A 103 -7.39 -18.18 -2.87
N SER A 104 -7.07 -19.31 -2.27
CA SER A 104 -6.32 -20.38 -2.92
C SER A 104 -7.15 -21.01 -4.05
N PHE A 105 -6.57 -21.17 -5.23
CA PHE A 105 -7.22 -21.87 -6.35
C PHE A 105 -7.45 -23.35 -6.08
N ILE A 106 -6.68 -23.95 -5.16
CA ILE A 106 -6.78 -25.39 -4.84
C ILE A 106 -7.81 -25.64 -3.76
N SER A 107 -7.74 -24.88 -2.66
CA SER A 107 -8.55 -25.15 -1.47
C SER A 107 -9.74 -24.19 -1.26
N GLY A 108 -9.78 -23.06 -1.99
CA GLY A 108 -10.77 -22.00 -1.76
C GLY A 108 -10.57 -21.23 -0.43
N ALA A 109 -9.61 -21.63 0.39
CA ALA A 109 -9.31 -20.96 1.66
C ALA A 109 -8.67 -19.59 1.44
N ASN A 110 -8.87 -18.66 2.37
CA ASN A 110 -8.22 -17.36 2.33
C ASN A 110 -6.70 -17.50 2.42
N VAL A 111 -5.98 -16.76 1.58
CA VAL A 111 -4.52 -16.72 1.56
C VAL A 111 -4.04 -15.63 2.49
N ASN A 112 -3.25 -15.98 3.50
CA ASN A 112 -2.59 -15.02 4.36
C ASN A 112 -1.32 -14.49 3.70
N LEU A 113 -1.37 -13.29 3.13
CA LEU A 113 -0.24 -12.64 2.45
C LEU A 113 0.78 -12.00 3.41
N SER A 114 0.52 -11.96 4.73
CA SER A 114 1.49 -11.44 5.70
C SER A 114 2.69 -12.37 5.89
N GLU A 115 2.48 -13.67 5.78
CA GLU A 115 3.53 -14.70 5.91
C GLU A 115 4.58 -14.62 4.77
N PRO A 116 4.18 -14.61 3.47
CA PRO A 116 5.12 -14.46 2.36
C PRO A 116 5.96 -13.19 2.43
N MET A 117 5.44 -12.09 2.99
CA MET A 117 6.19 -10.85 3.16
C MET A 117 7.26 -10.92 4.25
N LYS A 118 7.03 -11.74 5.30
CA LYS A 118 8.00 -11.96 6.38
C LYS A 118 9.11 -12.92 5.97
N LEU A 119 8.77 -13.91 5.16
CA LEU A 119 9.63 -15.01 4.76
C LEU A 119 9.98 -14.89 3.27
N ALA A 120 10.69 -13.82 2.90
CA ALA A 120 11.01 -13.47 1.51
C ALA A 120 11.67 -14.61 0.68
N ASN A 121 12.16 -15.68 1.35
CA ASN A 121 12.86 -16.79 0.71
C ASN A 121 12.09 -18.14 0.75
N SER A 122 10.90 -18.21 1.36
CA SER A 122 10.26 -19.52 1.60
C SER A 122 8.97 -19.76 0.82
N LYS A 123 8.39 -18.74 0.21
CA LYS A 123 7.19 -18.88 -0.64
C LYS A 123 7.39 -18.08 -1.92
N GLU A 124 7.29 -18.75 -3.04
CA GLU A 124 7.44 -18.13 -4.35
C GLU A 124 6.12 -17.47 -4.77
N PHE A 125 6.22 -16.22 -5.23
CA PHE A 125 5.16 -15.59 -6.00
C PHE A 125 5.27 -16.10 -7.44
N HIS A 126 4.29 -16.86 -7.89
CA HIS A 126 4.29 -17.39 -9.22
C HIS A 126 3.76 -16.37 -10.23
N HIS A 127 4.38 -16.35 -11.39
CA HIS A 127 3.88 -15.57 -12.52
C HIS A 127 2.52 -16.13 -13.00
N ILE A 128 1.61 -15.26 -13.40
CA ILE A 128 0.36 -15.65 -14.04
C ILE A 128 0.68 -16.36 -15.36
N PHE A 129 1.60 -15.80 -16.14
CA PHE A 129 2.10 -16.41 -17.37
C PHE A 129 3.56 -16.85 -17.17
N PRO A 130 3.94 -18.11 -17.57
CA PRO A 130 5.30 -18.58 -17.44
C PRO A 130 6.31 -17.67 -18.15
N ALA A 131 7.38 -17.28 -17.47
CA ALA A 131 8.38 -16.35 -18.00
C ALA A 131 8.96 -16.83 -19.35
N LYS A 132 9.23 -18.14 -19.50
CA LYS A 132 9.72 -18.73 -20.78
C LYS A 132 8.73 -18.57 -21.94
N TYR A 133 7.43 -18.63 -21.65
CA TYR A 133 6.39 -18.39 -22.65
C TYR A 133 6.41 -16.94 -23.14
N LEU A 134 6.44 -15.98 -22.24
CA LEU A 134 6.48 -14.56 -22.56
C LEU A 134 7.79 -14.16 -23.26
N GLN A 135 8.92 -14.80 -22.93
CA GLN A 135 10.18 -14.61 -23.62
C GLN A 135 10.11 -15.06 -25.09
N ARG A 136 9.45 -16.19 -25.37
CA ARG A 136 9.23 -16.65 -26.76
C ARG A 136 8.36 -15.72 -27.59
N LEU A 137 7.47 -14.96 -26.92
CA LEU A 137 6.66 -13.92 -27.56
C LEU A 137 7.43 -12.60 -27.75
N GLY A 138 8.72 -12.54 -27.40
CA GLY A 138 9.56 -11.36 -27.57
C GLY A 138 9.31 -10.24 -26.59
N LEU A 139 8.63 -10.49 -25.43
CA LEU A 139 8.42 -9.47 -24.44
C LEU A 139 9.73 -9.08 -23.73
N ALA A 140 9.89 -7.78 -23.46
CA ALA A 140 11.03 -7.28 -22.71
C ALA A 140 10.99 -7.77 -21.24
N ARG A 141 12.16 -7.95 -20.62
CA ARG A 141 12.32 -8.51 -19.28
C ARG A 141 11.48 -7.79 -18.22
N ASN A 142 11.43 -6.46 -18.25
CA ASN A 142 10.64 -5.66 -17.32
C ASN A 142 9.13 -5.95 -17.42
N ARG A 143 8.63 -6.29 -18.60
CA ARG A 143 7.23 -6.67 -18.82
C ARG A 143 6.94 -8.09 -18.33
N ILE A 144 7.91 -8.99 -18.48
CA ILE A 144 7.79 -10.39 -18.03
C ILE A 144 7.71 -10.46 -16.51
N PHE A 145 8.50 -9.63 -15.81
CA PHE A 145 8.62 -9.63 -14.36
C PHE A 145 7.88 -8.44 -13.68
N CYS A 146 6.89 -7.87 -14.35
CA CYS A 146 6.10 -6.77 -13.79
C CYS A 146 5.10 -7.24 -12.72
N LEU A 147 4.53 -6.27 -11.97
CA LEU A 147 3.53 -6.56 -10.93
C LEU A 147 2.25 -7.22 -11.48
N ALA A 148 1.94 -6.99 -12.77
CA ALA A 148 0.75 -7.54 -13.42
C ALA A 148 0.91 -9.01 -13.85
N ASN A 149 2.11 -9.57 -13.81
CA ASN A 149 2.40 -10.97 -14.11
C ASN A 149 2.91 -11.69 -12.88
#